data_0a81a0f29222b007f271a3d89d8cb2d5
#
_entry.id   0a81a0f29222b007f271a3d89d8cb2d5
#
_cell.length_a   1.000
_cell.length_b   1.000
_cell.length_c   1.000
_cell.angle_alpha   90.00
_cell.angle_beta   90.00
_cell.angle_gamma   90.00
#
_symmetry.space_group_name_H-M   'P 1'
#
loop_
_entity.id
_entity.type
_entity.pdbx_description
1 polymer ?
#
loop_
_entity_poly.entity_id
_entity_poly.type
_entity_poly.pdbx_seq_one_letter_code
_entity_poly.pdbx_strand_id
1 'polypeptide(L)'
;MSKHALTGIAAALAVASVSCGAIAAEKEAAKPNAKVIERGRYMMIVGSCNDCHTAGFAPSDGKVAEKDWLLGSGPLGFRGPWGTTYAPNLRLTVSKLTEVQWVKFAKELKTRPPMPWFNLNQWKDSDLRVLYQYIKQLGPVGEAAQAYLPPDKTPNPPFITWPAPPK
;
A
#
# COMPACT_ATOMS: atom_id res chain seq x y z
N MET A 1 76.97 -35.60 -38.00
CA MET A 1 75.55 -35.39 -38.32
C MET A 1 74.76 -35.62 -37.00
N SER A 2 74.54 -34.59 -36.24
CA SER A 2 73.86 -34.65 -34.93
C SER A 2 72.66 -33.74 -34.93
N LYS A 3 71.48 -34.34 -34.70
CA LYS A 3 70.18 -33.61 -34.64
C LYS A 3 69.86 -33.33 -33.16
N HIS A 4 69.87 -32.10 -32.76
CA HIS A 4 69.39 -31.69 -31.43
C HIS A 4 67.87 -31.42 -31.52
N ALA A 5 67.13 -32.20 -30.73
CA ALA A 5 65.68 -31.98 -30.49
C ALA A 5 65.54 -30.99 -29.34
N LEU A 6 64.86 -29.84 -29.56
CA LEU A 6 64.43 -28.91 -28.54
C LEU A 6 63.04 -29.29 -28.03
N THR A 7 63.01 -29.64 -26.76
CA THR A 7 61.77 -29.93 -26.07
C THR A 7 61.23 -28.61 -25.46
N GLY A 8 60.12 -28.12 -26.01
CA GLY A 8 59.44 -26.94 -25.47
C GLY A 8 58.51 -27.34 -24.32
N ILE A 9 58.71 -26.73 -23.15
CA ILE A 9 57.83 -26.86 -21.99
C ILE A 9 56.76 -25.77 -22.10
N ALA A 10 55.53 -26.17 -22.35
CA ALA A 10 54.39 -25.27 -22.28
C ALA A 10 53.88 -25.17 -20.82
N ALA A 11 54.08 -24.01 -20.21
CA ALA A 11 53.50 -23.68 -18.91
C ALA A 11 52.05 -23.23 -19.08
N ALA A 12 51.11 -24.06 -18.62
CA ALA A 12 49.70 -23.67 -18.57
C ALA A 12 49.42 -22.83 -17.31
N LEU A 13 49.14 -21.55 -17.50
CA LEU A 13 48.62 -20.68 -16.45
C LEU A 13 47.12 -20.94 -16.25
N ALA A 14 46.77 -21.59 -15.14
CA ALA A 14 45.40 -21.72 -14.70
C ALA A 14 44.96 -20.41 -14.04
N VAL A 15 44.12 -19.63 -14.71
CA VAL A 15 43.45 -18.44 -14.14
C VAL A 15 42.26 -18.93 -13.33
N ALA A 16 42.40 -18.97 -12.01
CA ALA A 16 41.28 -19.21 -11.10
C ALA A 16 40.43 -17.94 -11.01
N SER A 17 39.27 -17.90 -11.71
CA SER A 17 38.25 -16.87 -11.58
C SER A 17 37.49 -17.12 -10.28
N VAL A 18 37.81 -16.32 -9.24
CA VAL A 18 37.00 -16.23 -8.02
C VAL A 18 35.78 -15.42 -8.33
N SER A 19 34.67 -16.07 -8.62
CA SER A 19 33.35 -15.45 -8.70
C SER A 19 32.89 -15.08 -7.27
N CYS A 20 33.08 -13.83 -6.91
CA CYS A 20 32.54 -13.25 -5.69
C CYS A 20 31.01 -13.11 -5.86
N GLY A 21 30.28 -14.18 -5.53
CA GLY A 21 28.83 -14.16 -5.43
C GLY A 21 28.45 -13.33 -4.23
N ALA A 22 28.11 -12.05 -4.45
CA ALA A 22 27.46 -11.22 -3.44
C ALA A 22 26.07 -11.81 -3.16
N ILE A 23 25.99 -12.67 -2.16
CA ILE A 23 24.70 -13.10 -1.58
C ILE A 23 24.19 -11.85 -0.85
N ALA A 24 23.31 -11.08 -1.52
CA ALA A 24 22.50 -10.10 -0.86
C ALA A 24 21.61 -10.85 0.13
N ALA A 25 22.02 -10.91 1.39
CA ALA A 25 21.18 -11.41 2.47
C ALA A 25 19.97 -10.49 2.53
N GLU A 26 18.85 -10.94 1.99
CA GLU A 26 17.56 -10.32 2.16
C GLU A 26 17.28 -10.31 3.66
N LYS A 27 17.46 -9.14 4.28
CA LYS A 27 17.24 -8.96 5.71
C LYS A 27 15.77 -9.23 5.96
N GLU A 28 15.44 -10.41 6.45
CA GLU A 28 14.09 -10.79 6.86
C GLU A 28 13.55 -9.66 7.74
N ALA A 29 12.49 -9.01 7.25
CA ALA A 29 11.92 -7.86 7.95
C ALA A 29 11.42 -8.34 9.32
N ALA A 30 12.08 -7.90 10.39
CA ALA A 30 11.70 -8.24 11.75
C ALA A 30 10.20 -7.96 11.95
N LYS A 31 9.49 -8.92 12.55
CA LYS A 31 8.05 -8.76 12.84
C LYS A 31 7.83 -7.45 13.59
N PRO A 32 6.85 -6.63 13.18
CA PRO A 32 6.58 -5.36 13.84
C PRO A 32 6.34 -5.55 15.32
N ASN A 33 6.85 -4.64 16.15
CA ASN A 33 6.60 -4.64 17.59
C ASN A 33 5.10 -4.52 17.86
N ALA A 34 4.56 -5.35 18.77
CA ALA A 34 3.14 -5.35 19.11
C ALA A 34 2.59 -3.95 19.47
N LYS A 35 3.36 -3.14 20.19
CA LYS A 35 2.97 -1.74 20.52
C LYS A 35 2.85 -0.85 19.29
N VAL A 36 3.67 -1.08 18.28
CA VAL A 36 3.60 -0.34 17.00
C VAL A 36 2.32 -0.71 16.25
N ILE A 37 1.98 -1.98 16.23
CA ILE A 37 0.75 -2.47 15.61
C ILE A 37 -0.49 -1.96 16.32
N GLU A 38 -0.51 -2.02 17.65
CA GLU A 38 -1.58 -1.46 18.48
C GLU A 38 -1.78 0.04 18.22
N ARG A 39 -0.68 0.81 18.18
CA ARG A 39 -0.73 2.24 17.84
C ARG A 39 -1.25 2.47 16.42
N GLY A 40 -0.81 1.68 15.45
CA GLY A 40 -1.29 1.77 14.07
C GLY A 40 -2.78 1.47 13.96
N ARG A 41 -3.26 0.45 14.67
CA ARG A 41 -4.69 0.13 14.79
C ARG A 41 -5.49 1.28 15.42
N TYR A 42 -4.99 1.86 16.49
CA TYR A 42 -5.59 3.04 17.12
C TYR A 42 -5.68 4.21 16.13
N MET A 43 -4.60 4.52 15.41
CA MET A 43 -4.58 5.59 14.40
C MET A 43 -5.59 5.34 13.27
N MET A 44 -5.78 4.08 12.88
CA MET A 44 -6.79 3.67 11.89
C MET A 44 -8.21 4.02 12.36
N ILE A 45 -8.51 3.73 13.63
CA ILE A 45 -9.83 3.96 14.23
C ILE A 45 -10.09 5.46 14.40
N VAL A 46 -9.19 6.19 15.06
CA VAL A 46 -9.40 7.63 15.33
C VAL A 46 -9.31 8.48 14.06
N GLY A 47 -8.66 7.99 13.03
CA GLY A 47 -8.62 8.59 11.71
C GLY A 47 -9.86 8.29 10.85
N SER A 48 -10.82 7.51 11.37
CA SER A 48 -12.07 7.11 10.70
C SER A 48 -11.85 6.48 9.32
N CYS A 49 -10.72 5.82 9.10
CA CYS A 49 -10.38 5.26 7.80
C CYS A 49 -11.38 4.15 7.39
N ASN A 50 -11.82 3.35 8.38
CA ASN A 50 -12.75 2.25 8.15
C ASN A 50 -14.13 2.71 7.67
N ASP A 51 -14.57 3.94 8.01
CA ASP A 51 -15.91 4.43 7.66
C ASP A 51 -16.15 4.41 6.15
N CYS A 52 -15.09 4.65 5.39
CA CYS A 52 -15.12 4.62 3.92
C CYS A 52 -14.37 3.41 3.33
N HIS A 53 -13.27 2.97 3.95
CA HIS A 53 -12.39 1.95 3.38
C HIS A 53 -12.71 0.52 3.83
N THR A 54 -13.81 0.32 4.59
CA THR A 54 -14.31 -0.99 5.01
C THR A 54 -15.81 -1.07 4.74
N ALA A 55 -16.20 -1.91 3.81
CA ALA A 55 -17.60 -2.08 3.45
C ALA A 55 -18.45 -2.46 4.67
N GLY A 56 -19.55 -1.75 4.90
CA GLY A 56 -20.48 -2.03 5.99
C GLY A 56 -20.02 -1.59 7.39
N PHE A 57 -18.87 -0.93 7.53
CA PHE A 57 -18.32 -0.56 8.85
C PHE A 57 -19.23 0.44 9.60
N ALA A 58 -19.50 1.59 9.01
CA ALA A 58 -20.34 2.60 9.64
C ALA A 58 -21.79 2.11 9.87
N PRO A 59 -22.47 1.46 8.91
CA PRO A 59 -23.83 0.93 9.16
C PRO A 59 -23.92 -0.15 10.22
N SER A 60 -22.82 -0.81 10.58
CA SER A 60 -22.78 -1.86 11.62
C SER A 60 -22.25 -1.35 12.95
N ASP A 61 -22.14 -0.03 13.17
CA ASP A 61 -21.52 0.55 14.36
C ASP A 61 -20.10 0.01 14.61
N GLY A 62 -19.34 -0.16 13.53
CA GLY A 62 -17.97 -0.67 13.60
C GLY A 62 -17.82 -2.18 13.82
N LYS A 63 -18.90 -2.96 13.70
CA LYS A 63 -18.90 -4.40 14.02
C LYS A 63 -18.45 -5.29 12.86
N VAL A 64 -17.60 -4.79 11.98
CA VAL A 64 -16.93 -5.60 10.94
C VAL A 64 -15.69 -6.26 11.54
N ALA A 65 -15.50 -7.54 11.27
CA ALA A 65 -14.33 -8.27 11.75
C ALA A 65 -13.03 -7.66 11.18
N GLU A 66 -11.98 -7.54 12.01
CA GLU A 66 -10.74 -6.85 11.63
C GLU A 66 -10.04 -7.47 10.41
N LYS A 67 -10.19 -8.78 10.20
CA LYS A 67 -9.68 -9.48 9.01
C LYS A 67 -10.28 -8.93 7.70
N ASP A 68 -11.44 -8.29 7.77
CA ASP A 68 -12.18 -7.72 6.63
C ASP A 68 -12.04 -6.19 6.52
N TRP A 69 -11.19 -5.57 7.35
CA TRP A 69 -10.94 -4.14 7.32
C TRP A 69 -10.11 -3.72 6.10
N LEU A 70 -10.36 -2.50 5.63
CA LEU A 70 -9.59 -1.78 4.62
C LEU A 70 -9.59 -2.39 3.21
N LEU A 71 -10.59 -3.21 2.93
CA LEU A 71 -10.78 -3.83 1.61
C LEU A 71 -11.45 -2.90 0.60
N GLY A 72 -11.70 -1.64 0.99
CA GLY A 72 -12.41 -0.65 0.18
C GLY A 72 -13.89 -0.55 0.51
N SER A 73 -14.59 0.36 -0.17
CA SER A 73 -16.04 0.56 0.04
C SER A 73 -16.91 -0.56 -0.54
N GLY A 74 -16.31 -1.56 -1.18
CA GLY A 74 -17.06 -2.58 -1.92
C GLY A 74 -17.87 -1.95 -3.07
N PRO A 75 -19.17 -2.27 -3.18
CA PRO A 75 -20.01 -1.68 -4.22
C PRO A 75 -20.45 -0.24 -3.91
N LEU A 76 -20.26 0.26 -2.67
CA LEU A 76 -20.75 1.57 -2.25
C LEU A 76 -20.01 2.71 -2.93
N GLY A 77 -20.72 3.49 -3.75
CA GLY A 77 -20.23 4.71 -4.37
C GLY A 77 -20.52 5.95 -3.54
N PHE A 78 -19.64 6.94 -3.65
CA PHE A 78 -19.78 8.27 -3.03
C PHE A 78 -19.98 9.30 -4.15
N ARG A 79 -21.24 9.68 -4.39
CA ARG A 79 -21.64 10.54 -5.50
C ARG A 79 -21.79 12.00 -5.05
N GLY A 80 -21.29 12.91 -5.86
CA GLY A 80 -21.45 14.34 -5.67
C GLY A 80 -21.21 15.11 -6.97
N PRO A 81 -21.08 16.45 -6.91
CA PRO A 81 -20.77 17.28 -8.09
C PRO A 81 -19.47 16.87 -8.81
N TRP A 82 -18.59 16.19 -8.10
CA TRP A 82 -17.32 15.66 -8.63
C TRP A 82 -17.44 14.35 -9.41
N GLY A 83 -18.62 13.76 -9.53
CA GLY A 83 -18.85 12.41 -10.03
C GLY A 83 -19.03 11.38 -8.91
N THR A 84 -18.69 10.15 -9.15
CA THR A 84 -18.76 9.06 -8.16
C THR A 84 -17.38 8.48 -7.91
N THR A 85 -16.95 8.48 -6.65
CA THR A 85 -15.71 7.87 -6.18
C THR A 85 -16.02 6.60 -5.38
N TYR A 86 -15.08 5.66 -5.40
CA TYR A 86 -15.12 4.44 -4.59
C TYR A 86 -13.86 4.41 -3.74
N ALA A 87 -14.01 4.20 -2.44
CA ALA A 87 -12.85 4.15 -1.55
C ALA A 87 -11.98 2.93 -1.88
N PRO A 88 -10.68 3.11 -2.13
CA PRO A 88 -9.81 2.03 -2.56
C PRO A 88 -9.54 1.02 -1.44
N ASN A 89 -9.18 -0.19 -1.83
CA ASN A 89 -8.60 -1.19 -0.95
C ASN A 89 -7.21 -0.71 -0.51
N LEU A 90 -7.10 -0.26 0.75
CA LEU A 90 -5.84 0.27 1.30
C LEU A 90 -4.78 -0.82 1.49
N ARG A 91 -5.18 -2.06 1.70
CA ARG A 91 -4.25 -3.20 1.83
C ARG A 91 -3.52 -3.44 0.51
N LEU A 92 -4.22 -3.37 -0.63
CA LEU A 92 -3.60 -3.43 -1.96
C LEU A 92 -2.79 -2.17 -2.29
N THR A 93 -3.24 -0.99 -1.84
CA THR A 93 -2.49 0.25 -2.04
C THR A 93 -1.15 0.20 -1.31
N VAL A 94 -1.19 -0.12 -0.01
CA VAL A 94 0.01 -0.12 0.85
C VAL A 94 0.96 -1.27 0.49
N SER A 95 0.45 -2.42 0.02
CA SER A 95 1.30 -3.55 -0.37
C SER A 95 2.32 -3.20 -1.46
N LYS A 96 2.00 -2.25 -2.32
CA LYS A 96 2.83 -1.79 -3.44
C LYS A 96 3.87 -0.73 -3.06
N LEU A 97 3.86 -0.27 -1.81
CA LEU A 97 4.70 0.83 -1.34
C LEU A 97 5.67 0.35 -0.27
N THR A 98 6.85 0.95 -0.24
CA THR A 98 7.70 0.94 0.95
C THR A 98 7.16 1.92 2.00
N GLU A 99 7.63 1.82 3.25
CA GLU A 99 7.22 2.75 4.31
C GLU A 99 7.51 4.21 3.97
N VAL A 100 8.68 4.49 3.38
CA VAL A 100 9.07 5.83 2.94
C VAL A 100 8.15 6.35 1.83
N GLN A 101 7.84 5.48 0.85
CA GLN A 101 6.92 5.84 -0.23
C GLN A 101 5.49 6.08 0.28
N TRP A 102 5.05 5.30 1.28
CA TRP A 102 3.75 5.52 1.92
C TRP A 102 3.67 6.87 2.62
N VAL A 103 4.69 7.24 3.43
CA VAL A 103 4.72 8.54 4.11
C VAL A 103 4.66 9.67 3.08
N LYS A 104 5.47 9.61 2.03
CA LYS A 104 5.44 10.58 0.94
C LYS A 104 4.05 10.63 0.28
N PHE A 105 3.51 9.48 -0.10
CA PHE A 105 2.18 9.36 -0.69
C PHE A 105 1.11 10.03 0.18
N ALA A 106 1.08 9.74 1.49
CA ALA A 106 0.11 10.29 2.41
C ALA A 106 0.25 11.80 2.61
N LYS A 107 1.48 12.32 2.60
CA LYS A 107 1.77 13.76 2.72
C LYS A 107 1.40 14.56 1.47
N GLU A 108 1.49 13.95 0.30
CA GLU A 108 1.29 14.62 -0.99
C GLU A 108 -0.05 14.27 -1.64
N LEU A 109 -0.83 13.38 -1.02
CA LEU A 109 -2.10 12.93 -1.56
C LEU A 109 -3.03 14.10 -1.85
N LYS A 110 -3.54 14.13 -3.09
CA LYS A 110 -4.69 14.94 -3.51
C LYS A 110 -5.65 14.05 -4.26
N THR A 111 -6.89 14.01 -3.84
CA THR A 111 -7.89 13.13 -4.44
C THR A 111 -9.28 13.77 -4.38
N ARG A 112 -10.26 13.10 -4.99
CA ARG A 112 -11.64 13.57 -5.04
C ARG A 112 -12.32 13.41 -3.68
N PRO A 113 -13.36 14.23 -3.40
CA PRO A 113 -14.22 13.99 -2.26
C PRO A 113 -14.87 12.59 -2.30
N PRO A 114 -15.29 12.04 -1.15
CA PRO A 114 -15.31 12.70 0.18
C PRO A 114 -14.01 12.51 0.98
N MET A 115 -12.96 11.88 0.43
CA MET A 115 -11.71 11.65 1.17
C MET A 115 -11.10 12.95 1.69
N PRO A 116 -10.98 13.15 3.01
CA PRO A 116 -10.39 14.35 3.61
C PRO A 116 -8.84 14.28 3.58
N TRP A 117 -8.28 14.17 2.38
CA TRP A 117 -6.85 14.02 2.14
C TRP A 117 -6.01 15.11 2.80
N PHE A 118 -6.55 16.33 2.89
CA PHE A 118 -5.89 17.46 3.54
C PHE A 118 -5.66 17.25 5.04
N ASN A 119 -6.51 16.46 5.72
CA ASN A 119 -6.28 16.05 7.11
C ASN A 119 -5.15 15.01 7.19
N LEU A 120 -5.16 14.01 6.30
CA LEU A 120 -4.11 12.99 6.24
C LEU A 120 -2.73 13.61 5.98
N ASN A 121 -2.65 14.66 5.14
CA ASN A 121 -1.39 15.37 4.87
C ASN A 121 -0.80 16.03 6.13
N GLN A 122 -1.61 16.33 7.17
CA GLN A 122 -1.14 16.95 8.43
C GLN A 122 -0.62 15.94 9.45
N TRP A 123 -0.84 14.65 9.24
CA TRP A 123 -0.39 13.64 10.20
C TRP A 123 1.13 13.63 10.31
N LYS A 124 1.65 13.37 11.53
CA LYS A 124 3.09 13.22 11.75
C LYS A 124 3.60 11.98 11.01
N ASP A 125 4.82 12.04 10.54
CA ASP A 125 5.47 10.91 9.87
C ASP A 125 5.49 9.65 10.75
N SER A 126 5.71 9.81 12.07
CA SER A 126 5.64 8.71 13.02
C SER A 126 4.29 8.00 13.04
N ASP A 127 3.18 8.75 12.96
CA ASP A 127 1.84 8.19 12.95
C ASP A 127 1.52 7.52 11.59
N LEU A 128 1.99 8.10 10.49
CA LEU A 128 1.90 7.47 9.16
C LEU A 128 2.70 6.16 9.08
N ARG A 129 3.87 6.08 9.74
CA ARG A 129 4.69 4.85 9.77
C ARG A 129 4.02 3.74 10.55
N VAL A 130 3.48 4.01 11.73
CA VAL A 130 2.77 2.96 12.50
C VAL A 130 1.50 2.51 11.79
N LEU A 131 0.80 3.42 11.10
CA LEU A 131 -0.34 3.10 10.25
C LEU A 131 0.07 2.16 9.11
N TYR A 132 1.17 2.46 8.43
CA TYR A 132 1.73 1.59 7.39
C TYR A 132 1.99 0.18 7.90
N GLN A 133 2.67 0.05 9.04
CA GLN A 133 3.02 -1.24 9.62
C GLN A 133 1.79 -2.06 9.99
N TYR A 134 0.76 -1.40 10.54
CA TYR A 134 -0.52 -2.05 10.81
C TYR A 134 -1.20 -2.56 9.53
N ILE A 135 -1.30 -1.73 8.49
CA ILE A 135 -1.92 -2.15 7.21
C ILE A 135 -1.11 -3.29 6.56
N LYS A 136 0.22 -3.22 6.59
CA LYS A 136 1.11 -4.28 6.07
C LYS A 136 0.89 -5.60 6.79
N GLN A 137 0.67 -5.58 8.11
CA GLN A 137 0.40 -6.78 8.90
C GLN A 137 -0.91 -7.45 8.49
N LEU A 138 -1.94 -6.68 8.14
CA LEU A 138 -3.21 -7.25 7.63
C LEU A 138 -3.02 -8.00 6.31
N GLY A 139 -1.96 -7.70 5.57
CA GLY A 139 -1.60 -8.34 4.30
C GLY A 139 -2.51 -7.96 3.12
N PRO A 140 -2.06 -8.15 1.89
CA PRO A 140 -2.83 -7.83 0.69
C PRO A 140 -3.85 -8.94 0.40
N VAL A 141 -5.14 -8.58 0.42
CA VAL A 141 -6.24 -9.48 0.02
C VAL A 141 -7.38 -8.66 -0.60
N GLY A 142 -8.32 -9.32 -1.24
CA GLY A 142 -9.49 -8.72 -1.86
C GLY A 142 -9.20 -8.09 -3.22
N GLU A 143 -10.17 -7.35 -3.74
CA GLU A 143 -10.16 -6.78 -5.08
C GLU A 143 -9.88 -5.28 -5.07
N ALA A 144 -9.49 -4.74 -6.23
CA ALA A 144 -9.41 -3.30 -6.42
C ALA A 144 -10.81 -2.68 -6.41
N ALA A 145 -10.93 -1.46 -5.88
CA ALA A 145 -12.19 -0.73 -5.94
C ALA A 145 -12.60 -0.44 -7.39
N GLN A 146 -13.89 -0.21 -7.58
CA GLN A 146 -14.43 0.23 -8.87
C GLN A 146 -13.78 1.54 -9.33
N ALA A 147 -13.71 1.70 -10.64
CA ALA A 147 -13.18 2.92 -11.24
C ALA A 147 -14.10 4.13 -10.96
N TYR A 148 -13.49 5.29 -10.87
CA TYR A 148 -14.22 6.55 -10.79
C TYR A 148 -15.17 6.73 -11.98
N LEU A 149 -16.37 7.27 -11.70
CA LEU A 149 -17.34 7.66 -12.72
C LEU A 149 -17.48 9.19 -12.76
N PRO A 150 -17.41 9.81 -13.94
CA PRO A 150 -17.59 11.25 -14.08
C PRO A 150 -19.05 11.69 -13.78
N PRO A 151 -19.31 13.00 -13.60
CA PRO A 151 -20.63 13.50 -13.17
C PRO A 151 -21.78 13.14 -14.11
N ASP A 152 -21.52 12.99 -15.41
CA ASP A 152 -22.49 12.64 -16.45
C ASP A 152 -22.86 11.14 -16.46
N LYS A 153 -22.16 10.32 -15.67
CA LYS A 153 -22.44 8.88 -15.53
C LYS A 153 -23.20 8.59 -14.23
N THR A 154 -24.20 7.75 -14.33
CA THR A 154 -24.95 7.26 -13.17
C THR A 154 -24.30 5.98 -12.65
N PRO A 155 -23.93 5.93 -11.35
CA PRO A 155 -23.43 4.70 -10.75
C PRO A 155 -24.55 3.66 -10.57
N ASN A 156 -24.18 2.39 -10.57
CA ASN A 156 -25.06 1.36 -10.06
C ASN A 156 -25.20 1.50 -8.54
N PRO A 157 -26.40 1.24 -7.95
CA PRO A 157 -26.56 1.23 -6.50
C PRO A 157 -25.75 0.07 -5.86
N PRO A 158 -25.36 0.22 -4.57
CA PRO A 158 -25.68 1.33 -3.68
C PRO A 158 -24.72 2.52 -3.84
N PHE A 159 -25.24 3.74 -3.61
CA PHE A 159 -24.40 4.93 -3.48
C PHE A 159 -25.01 5.97 -2.52
N ILE A 160 -24.14 6.74 -1.87
CA ILE A 160 -24.51 7.88 -1.05
C ILE A 160 -24.37 9.13 -1.91
N THR A 161 -25.36 10.04 -1.85
CA THR A 161 -25.32 11.31 -2.60
C THR A 161 -24.99 12.47 -1.68
N TRP A 162 -23.94 13.22 -2.02
CA TRP A 162 -23.64 14.52 -1.43
C TRP A 162 -24.32 15.63 -2.20
N PRO A 163 -24.95 16.58 -1.50
CA PRO A 163 -25.52 17.77 -2.16
C PRO A 163 -24.41 18.61 -2.79
N ALA A 164 -24.80 19.42 -3.79
CA ALA A 164 -23.92 20.49 -4.26
C ALA A 164 -23.71 21.51 -3.12
N PRO A 165 -22.52 22.15 -3.05
CA PRO A 165 -22.34 23.29 -2.14
C PRO A 165 -23.43 24.35 -2.35
N PRO A 166 -23.88 25.04 -1.30
CA PRO A 166 -24.78 26.18 -1.47
C PRO A 166 -24.15 27.21 -2.40
N LYS A 167 -24.98 27.81 -3.23
CA LYS A 167 -24.56 28.90 -4.13
C LYS A 167 -24.35 30.18 -3.34
#